data_5591d09e29dd5e480fa886d920418bc9
#
_entry.id   5591d09e29dd5e480fa886d920418bc9
#
_cell.length_a   1.000
_cell.length_b   1.000
_cell.length_c   1.000
_cell.angle_alpha   90.00
_cell.angle_beta   90.00
_cell.angle_gamma   90.00
#
_symmetry.space_group_name_H-M   'P 1'
#
loop_
_entity.id
_entity.type
_entity.pdbx_description
1 polymer ?
#
loop_
_entity_poly.entity_id
_entity_poly.type
_entity_poly.pdbx_seq_one_letter_code
_entity_poly.pdbx_strand_id
1 'polypeptide(L)'
;MAAETHLIPAWRLLDREGLHALVDAPRRGLPEGIFLTPNQARHEISAVPLVRAARQVIERAIAQGGLPLTAAGALSRADTRALFDLIDWPEYAKNEVLAVNRVLNEADALPVHVTRIVLQMAGLLRRRGKMLIAAKKAQALLDPNASADLFALLFEATLWRVSLSYFDRFPVEHWPQDHIGLVLWCLSVAANNWADADMFAQVCTVRDERLDHTVRDFSGAAMRSRVLRPLTWLGLMEMARRDDGVQADWMRPSVFRKTALFDAVVSFKIEVPVRTGAVH
;
A
#
# COMPACT_ATOMS: atom_id res chain seq x y z
N MET A 1 -5.55 -30.60 22.22
CA MET A 1 -6.43 -29.93 21.25
C MET A 1 -6.61 -28.49 21.71
N ALA A 2 -5.89 -27.55 21.12
CA ALA A 2 -6.17 -26.15 21.33
C ALA A 2 -7.49 -25.84 20.58
N ALA A 3 -8.46 -25.23 21.28
CA ALA A 3 -9.67 -24.76 20.64
C ALA A 3 -9.25 -23.78 19.52
N GLU A 4 -9.57 -24.09 18.28
CA GLU A 4 -9.47 -23.16 17.18
C GLU A 4 -10.40 -21.98 17.51
N THR A 5 -9.83 -20.90 17.94
CA THR A 5 -10.57 -19.64 18.14
C THR A 5 -10.91 -19.12 16.74
N HIS A 6 -12.11 -19.43 16.26
CA HIS A 6 -12.59 -18.88 15.00
C HIS A 6 -12.80 -17.36 15.18
N LEU A 7 -11.83 -16.59 14.70
CA LEU A 7 -11.93 -15.13 14.64
C LEU A 7 -13.04 -14.76 13.64
N ILE A 8 -14.01 -14.00 14.11
CA ILE A 8 -15.11 -13.52 13.26
C ILE A 8 -14.63 -12.23 12.56
N PRO A 9 -14.65 -12.18 11.22
CA PRO A 9 -14.31 -10.96 10.51
C PRO A 9 -15.18 -9.77 10.94
N ALA A 10 -14.54 -8.61 11.19
CA ALA A 10 -15.24 -7.40 11.66
C ALA A 10 -16.32 -6.93 10.68
N TRP A 11 -16.13 -7.12 9.38
CA TRP A 11 -17.11 -6.73 8.35
C TRP A 11 -18.46 -7.47 8.45
N ARG A 12 -18.53 -8.58 9.16
CA ARG A 12 -19.81 -9.28 9.45
C ARG A 12 -20.74 -8.49 10.40
N LEU A 13 -20.22 -7.46 11.04
CA LEU A 13 -21.00 -6.55 11.87
C LEU A 13 -21.74 -5.48 11.05
N LEU A 14 -21.35 -5.29 9.80
CA LEU A 14 -21.93 -4.30 8.91
C LEU A 14 -23.26 -4.79 8.32
N ASP A 15 -24.17 -3.86 8.11
CA ASP A 15 -25.33 -4.08 7.27
C ASP A 15 -24.99 -3.93 5.78
N ARG A 16 -26.00 -4.05 4.93
CA ARG A 16 -25.83 -3.96 3.49
C ARG A 16 -25.40 -2.56 3.04
N GLU A 17 -25.91 -1.52 3.68
CA GLU A 17 -25.60 -0.12 3.35
C GLU A 17 -24.14 0.20 3.69
N GLY A 18 -23.68 -0.17 4.87
CA GLY A 18 -22.29 -0.03 5.29
C GLY A 18 -21.32 -0.79 4.37
N LEU A 19 -21.70 -2.00 3.91
CA LEU A 19 -20.90 -2.77 2.95
C LEU A 19 -20.78 -2.03 1.61
N HIS A 20 -21.90 -1.56 1.04
CA HIS A 20 -21.90 -0.81 -0.23
C HIS A 20 -21.07 0.46 -0.12
N ALA A 21 -21.20 1.20 0.98
CA ALA A 21 -20.46 2.44 1.19
C ALA A 21 -18.93 2.25 1.22
N LEU A 22 -18.44 1.04 1.52
CA LEU A 22 -17.01 0.70 1.55
C LEU A 22 -16.49 0.06 0.25
N VAL A 23 -17.36 -0.62 -0.51
CA VAL A 23 -16.96 -1.41 -1.67
C VAL A 23 -17.16 -0.64 -2.98
N ASP A 24 -18.26 0.08 -3.11
CA ASP A 24 -18.64 0.73 -4.36
C ASP A 24 -17.77 1.98 -4.63
N ALA A 25 -16.59 1.73 -5.22
CA ALA A 25 -15.71 2.82 -5.61
C ALA A 25 -16.13 3.44 -6.96
N PRO A 26 -16.22 4.78 -7.06
CA PRO A 26 -16.41 5.45 -8.33
C PRO A 26 -15.17 5.25 -9.22
N ARG A 27 -15.30 5.52 -10.53
CA ARG A 27 -14.15 5.43 -11.46
C ARG A 27 -12.97 6.32 -11.06
N ARG A 28 -13.22 7.37 -10.29
CA ARG A 28 -12.22 8.28 -9.70
C ARG A 28 -12.71 8.69 -8.33
N GLY A 29 -11.79 8.70 -7.35
CA GLY A 29 -12.12 9.00 -5.96
C GLY A 29 -12.21 7.73 -5.12
N LEU A 30 -12.69 7.89 -3.92
CA LEU A 30 -12.84 6.83 -2.92
C LEU A 30 -14.31 6.41 -2.82
N PRO A 31 -14.61 5.23 -2.27
CA PRO A 31 -15.95 4.86 -1.85
C PRO A 31 -16.56 5.92 -0.91
N GLU A 32 -17.88 6.08 -0.94
CA GLU A 32 -18.58 7.14 -0.19
C GLU A 32 -18.38 7.06 1.33
N GLY A 33 -18.14 5.88 1.85
CA GLY A 33 -17.91 5.65 3.28
C GLY A 33 -16.48 5.97 3.74
N ILE A 34 -15.56 6.35 2.85
CA ILE A 34 -14.14 6.58 3.18
C ILE A 34 -13.77 8.04 2.97
N PHE A 35 -13.20 8.66 3.99
CA PHE A 35 -12.78 10.05 3.97
C PHE A 35 -11.29 10.16 4.31
N LEU A 36 -10.59 11.05 3.59
CA LEU A 36 -9.23 11.42 3.90
C LEU A 36 -9.18 12.83 4.49
N THR A 37 -8.50 12.96 5.63
CA THR A 37 -8.25 14.23 6.31
C THR A 37 -6.76 14.53 6.46
N PRO A 38 -5.95 14.48 5.38
CA PRO A 38 -4.50 14.54 5.46
C PRO A 38 -3.97 15.90 5.92
N ASN A 39 -4.78 16.96 5.83
CA ASN A 39 -4.40 18.29 6.27
C ASN A 39 -4.14 18.40 7.79
N GLN A 40 -4.70 17.49 8.58
CA GLN A 40 -4.52 17.46 10.04
C GLN A 40 -3.15 16.91 10.46
N ALA A 41 -2.49 16.13 9.58
CA ALA A 41 -1.22 15.46 9.83
C ALA A 41 -0.14 15.83 8.80
N ARG A 42 -0.09 17.09 8.35
CA ARG A 42 0.82 17.54 7.27
C ARG A 42 2.28 17.27 7.53
N HIS A 43 2.71 17.42 8.77
CA HIS A 43 4.10 17.22 9.16
C HIS A 43 4.48 15.75 9.02
N GLU A 44 3.68 14.86 9.57
CA GLU A 44 3.85 13.42 9.52
C GLU A 44 3.78 12.91 8.08
N ILE A 45 2.85 13.45 7.28
CA ILE A 45 2.70 13.11 5.86
C ILE A 45 3.94 13.47 5.05
N SER A 46 4.60 14.57 5.35
CA SER A 46 5.83 14.94 4.64
C SER A 46 6.96 13.91 4.81
N ALA A 47 6.94 13.17 5.90
CA ALA A 47 7.90 12.10 6.21
C ALA A 47 7.51 10.72 5.65
N VAL A 48 6.28 10.57 5.11
CA VAL A 48 5.78 9.31 4.54
C VAL A 48 6.72 8.82 3.43
N PRO A 49 7.17 7.56 3.46
CA PRO A 49 8.16 7.04 2.50
C PRO A 49 7.77 7.25 1.04
N LEU A 50 6.53 6.94 0.67
CA LEU A 50 6.05 7.10 -0.71
C LEU A 50 5.93 8.58 -1.12
N VAL A 51 5.56 9.48 -0.21
CA VAL A 51 5.51 10.93 -0.48
C VAL A 51 6.90 11.48 -0.75
N ARG A 52 7.88 11.10 0.07
CA ARG A 52 9.30 11.50 -0.12
C ARG A 52 9.84 10.95 -1.44
N ALA A 53 9.63 9.67 -1.72
CA ALA A 53 10.06 9.04 -2.96
C ALA A 53 9.40 9.69 -4.19
N ALA A 54 8.10 9.98 -4.12
CA ALA A 54 7.36 10.65 -5.19
C ALA A 54 7.95 12.02 -5.52
N ARG A 55 8.28 12.83 -4.50
CA ARG A 55 8.94 14.14 -4.70
C ARG A 55 10.27 13.99 -5.42
N GLN A 56 11.12 13.09 -4.96
CA GLN A 56 12.45 12.86 -5.57
C GLN A 56 12.36 12.45 -7.04
N VAL A 57 11.40 11.58 -7.39
CA VAL A 57 11.18 11.16 -8.78
C VAL A 57 10.64 12.31 -9.64
N ILE A 58 9.69 13.10 -9.11
CA ILE A 58 9.12 14.27 -9.82
C ILE A 58 10.19 15.34 -10.03
N GLU A 59 10.95 15.70 -9.00
CA GLU A 59 12.04 16.69 -9.05
C GLU A 59 13.08 16.31 -10.11
N ARG A 60 13.51 15.03 -10.11
CA ARG A 60 14.45 14.54 -11.10
C ARG A 60 13.88 14.59 -12.51
N ALA A 61 12.60 14.21 -12.69
CA ALA A 61 11.93 14.27 -13.99
C ALA A 61 11.84 15.73 -14.51
N ILE A 62 11.61 16.70 -13.63
CA ILE A 62 11.58 18.12 -13.99
C ILE A 62 12.97 18.62 -14.33
N ALA A 63 13.96 18.36 -13.47
CA ALA A 63 15.33 18.84 -13.65
C ALA A 63 15.97 18.35 -14.96
N GLN A 64 15.61 17.15 -15.43
CA GLN A 64 16.13 16.58 -16.67
C GLN A 64 15.23 16.81 -17.89
N GLY A 65 14.09 17.49 -17.75
CA GLY A 65 13.09 17.62 -18.82
C GLY A 65 12.41 16.28 -19.16
N GLY A 66 12.53 15.29 -18.31
CA GLY A 66 11.98 13.92 -18.40
C GLY A 66 13.02 12.85 -18.10
N LEU A 67 12.56 11.67 -17.72
CA LEU A 67 13.41 10.49 -17.47
C LEU A 67 13.43 9.58 -18.70
N PRO A 68 14.62 9.24 -19.25
CA PRO A 68 14.73 8.36 -20.40
C PRO A 68 14.21 6.95 -20.10
N LEU A 69 13.44 6.40 -21.04
CA LEU A 69 12.95 5.03 -20.98
C LEU A 69 13.73 4.13 -21.94
N THR A 70 14.02 2.93 -21.50
CA THR A 70 14.57 1.85 -22.34
C THR A 70 13.52 1.42 -23.37
N ALA A 71 13.94 0.58 -24.33
CA ALA A 71 13.03 -0.01 -25.32
C ALA A 71 11.88 -0.80 -24.64
N ALA A 72 12.15 -1.44 -23.50
CA ALA A 72 11.17 -2.15 -22.68
C ALA A 72 10.28 -1.25 -21.83
N GLY A 73 10.50 0.09 -21.86
CA GLY A 73 9.70 1.06 -21.10
C GLY A 73 10.10 1.19 -19.62
N ALA A 74 11.20 0.62 -19.20
CA ALA A 74 11.80 0.83 -17.87
C ALA A 74 12.67 2.10 -17.86
N LEU A 75 12.94 2.64 -16.67
CA LEU A 75 13.91 3.73 -16.51
C LEU A 75 15.32 3.29 -16.94
N SER A 76 16.14 4.25 -17.34
CA SER A 76 17.56 4.01 -17.60
C SER A 76 18.25 3.49 -16.33
N ARG A 77 19.32 2.70 -16.49
CA ARG A 77 20.10 2.22 -15.33
C ARG A 77 20.68 3.37 -14.50
N ALA A 78 21.11 4.44 -15.16
CA ALA A 78 21.66 5.63 -14.51
C ALA A 78 20.60 6.30 -13.63
N ASP A 79 19.36 6.49 -14.14
CA ASP A 79 18.28 7.09 -13.37
C ASP A 79 17.78 6.18 -12.28
N THR A 80 17.68 4.87 -12.56
CA THR A 80 17.35 3.86 -11.55
C THR A 80 18.33 3.91 -10.38
N ARG A 81 19.64 3.91 -10.67
CA ARG A 81 20.67 3.97 -9.64
C ARG A 81 20.60 5.27 -8.83
N ALA A 82 20.51 6.41 -9.50
CA ALA A 82 20.44 7.70 -8.84
C ALA A 82 19.21 7.82 -7.92
N LEU A 83 18.05 7.35 -8.38
CA LEU A 83 16.83 7.34 -7.56
C LEU A 83 16.91 6.31 -6.43
N PHE A 84 17.48 5.14 -6.68
CA PHE A 84 17.68 4.12 -5.65
C PHE A 84 18.58 4.61 -4.51
N ASP A 85 19.61 5.37 -4.81
CA ASP A 85 20.50 5.94 -3.80
C ASP A 85 19.78 7.01 -2.94
N LEU A 86 18.84 7.75 -3.51
CA LEU A 86 18.05 8.79 -2.82
C LEU A 86 16.86 8.25 -2.03
N ILE A 87 16.13 7.27 -2.60
CA ILE A 87 14.91 6.74 -2.01
C ILE A 87 15.26 5.80 -0.87
N ASP A 88 14.70 6.09 0.29
CA ASP A 88 14.84 5.25 1.48
C ASP A 88 13.47 4.76 1.92
N TRP A 89 13.29 3.43 1.88
CA TRP A 89 12.05 2.77 2.26
C TRP A 89 12.26 1.81 3.42
N PRO A 90 11.29 1.75 4.35
CA PRO A 90 11.29 0.71 5.38
C PRO A 90 11.38 -0.68 4.73
N GLU A 91 12.05 -1.60 5.39
CA GLU A 91 12.21 -3.01 4.95
C GLU A 91 13.02 -3.23 3.68
N TYR A 92 13.62 -2.20 3.10
CA TYR A 92 14.38 -2.33 1.87
C TYR A 92 15.86 -2.01 2.08
N ALA A 93 16.60 -3.01 2.49
CA ALA A 93 18.03 -2.88 2.76
C ALA A 93 18.82 -2.74 1.45
N LYS A 94 19.26 -1.51 1.15
CA LYS A 94 20.01 -1.19 -0.08
C LYS A 94 21.26 -2.04 -0.27
N ASN A 95 21.99 -2.31 0.83
CA ASN A 95 23.18 -3.15 0.81
C ASN A 95 22.89 -4.58 0.38
N GLU A 96 21.78 -5.18 0.81
CA GLU A 96 21.37 -6.52 0.38
C GLU A 96 21.05 -6.57 -1.11
N VAL A 97 20.30 -5.57 -1.61
CA VAL A 97 20.00 -5.48 -3.04
C VAL A 97 21.26 -5.36 -3.87
N LEU A 98 22.20 -4.52 -3.45
CA LEU A 98 23.47 -4.32 -4.16
C LEU A 98 24.43 -5.50 -4.04
N ALA A 99 24.36 -6.28 -2.97
CA ALA A 99 25.15 -7.51 -2.82
C ALA A 99 24.76 -8.57 -3.86
N VAL A 100 23.49 -8.62 -4.24
CA VAL A 100 22.96 -9.60 -5.22
C VAL A 100 23.01 -9.06 -6.65
N ASN A 101 22.79 -7.76 -6.84
CA ASN A 101 22.67 -7.13 -8.16
C ASN A 101 23.90 -6.26 -8.48
N ARG A 102 24.85 -6.77 -9.25
CA ARG A 102 26.00 -5.98 -9.73
C ARG A 102 25.58 -4.84 -10.67
N VAL A 103 24.50 -5.05 -11.41
CA VAL A 103 23.89 -4.05 -12.30
C VAL A 103 22.43 -3.89 -11.86
N LEU A 104 22.07 -2.69 -11.45
CA LEU A 104 20.73 -2.40 -10.96
C LEU A 104 19.81 -2.03 -12.14
N ASN A 105 18.85 -2.89 -12.46
CA ASN A 105 17.74 -2.56 -13.34
C ASN A 105 16.57 -2.04 -12.52
N GLU A 106 15.61 -1.38 -13.14
CA GLU A 106 14.45 -0.84 -12.41
C GLU A 106 13.66 -1.91 -11.64
N ALA A 107 13.52 -3.10 -12.22
CA ALA A 107 12.82 -4.22 -11.56
C ALA A 107 13.54 -4.71 -10.28
N ASP A 108 14.86 -4.51 -10.18
CA ASP A 108 15.65 -4.88 -9.00
C ASP A 108 15.53 -3.79 -7.88
N ALA A 109 15.10 -2.58 -8.25
CA ALA A 109 14.93 -1.43 -7.37
C ALA A 109 13.45 -1.19 -7.04
N LEU A 110 12.84 -2.08 -6.27
CA LEU A 110 11.41 -2.06 -5.96
C LEU A 110 10.88 -0.68 -5.54
N PRO A 111 11.53 0.09 -4.65
CA PRO A 111 11.06 1.42 -4.26
C PRO A 111 10.95 2.40 -5.44
N VAL A 112 11.93 2.36 -6.36
CA VAL A 112 11.93 3.20 -7.57
C VAL A 112 10.81 2.75 -8.51
N HIS A 113 10.71 1.44 -8.74
CA HIS A 113 9.75 0.84 -9.64
C HIS A 113 8.30 1.13 -9.21
N VAL A 114 7.98 0.86 -7.95
CA VAL A 114 6.64 1.12 -7.40
C VAL A 114 6.30 2.61 -7.44
N THR A 115 7.22 3.47 -6.98
CA THR A 115 6.98 4.92 -6.99
C THR A 115 6.68 5.42 -8.40
N ARG A 116 7.43 4.98 -9.42
CA ARG A 116 7.16 5.33 -10.80
C ARG A 116 5.77 4.89 -11.26
N ILE A 117 5.39 3.64 -10.99
CA ILE A 117 4.07 3.11 -11.37
C ILE A 117 2.95 3.91 -10.70
N VAL A 118 3.05 4.14 -9.39
CA VAL A 118 2.05 4.91 -8.64
C VAL A 118 1.94 6.34 -9.20
N LEU A 119 3.05 7.01 -9.49
CA LEU A 119 3.05 8.34 -10.09
C LEU A 119 2.41 8.38 -11.49
N GLN A 120 2.60 7.33 -12.28
CA GLN A 120 1.92 7.22 -13.58
C GLN A 120 0.41 7.01 -13.41
N MET A 121 -0.01 6.15 -12.49
CA MET A 121 -1.43 5.91 -12.19
C MET A 121 -2.11 7.13 -11.56
N ALA A 122 -1.38 7.91 -10.75
CA ALA A 122 -1.84 9.21 -10.24
C ALA A 122 -1.89 10.30 -11.33
N GLY A 123 -1.36 10.02 -12.53
CA GLY A 123 -1.26 10.98 -13.63
C GLY A 123 -0.30 12.14 -13.35
N LEU A 124 0.70 11.89 -12.49
CA LEU A 124 1.78 12.85 -12.18
C LEU A 124 2.99 12.68 -13.10
N LEU A 125 3.20 11.47 -13.62
CA LEU A 125 4.15 11.20 -14.70
C LEU A 125 3.41 10.67 -15.93
N ARG A 126 3.86 11.06 -17.12
CA ARG A 126 3.27 10.62 -18.39
C ARG A 126 4.35 10.24 -19.39
N ARG A 127 4.14 9.14 -20.11
CA ARG A 127 5.01 8.74 -21.21
C ARG A 127 4.79 9.64 -22.42
N ARG A 128 5.89 10.18 -22.95
CA ARG A 128 5.93 10.91 -24.23
C ARG A 128 7.08 10.38 -25.06
N GLY A 129 6.76 9.55 -26.03
CA GLY A 129 7.78 8.82 -26.80
C GLY A 129 8.63 7.92 -25.91
N LYS A 130 9.92 8.16 -25.87
CA LYS A 130 10.91 7.43 -25.04
C LYS A 130 11.24 8.13 -23.72
N MET A 131 10.44 9.11 -23.32
CA MET A 131 10.64 9.87 -22.09
C MET A 131 9.44 9.74 -21.17
N LEU A 132 9.69 9.75 -19.87
CA LEU A 132 8.68 9.86 -18.83
C LEU A 132 8.76 11.28 -18.26
N ILE A 133 7.76 12.11 -18.56
CA ILE A 133 7.75 13.55 -18.21
C ILE A 133 6.80 13.81 -17.04
N ALA A 134 7.17 14.76 -16.18
CA ALA A 134 6.31 15.27 -15.13
C ALA A 134 5.12 16.04 -15.73
N ALA A 135 3.92 15.77 -15.25
CA ALA A 135 2.74 16.53 -15.61
C ALA A 135 2.80 17.92 -14.96
N LYS A 136 2.18 18.94 -15.59
CA LYS A 136 2.17 20.32 -15.05
C LYS A 136 1.69 20.38 -13.59
N LYS A 137 0.66 19.61 -13.24
CA LYS A 137 0.16 19.53 -11.85
C LYS A 137 1.17 18.96 -10.86
N ALA A 138 2.10 18.11 -11.30
CA ALA A 138 3.09 17.49 -10.42
C ALA A 138 4.08 18.53 -9.87
N GLN A 139 4.38 19.59 -10.63
CA GLN A 139 5.26 20.66 -10.16
C GLN A 139 4.65 21.42 -8.98
N ALA A 140 3.35 21.70 -9.00
CA ALA A 140 2.67 22.35 -7.88
C ALA A 140 2.67 21.51 -6.60
N LEU A 141 2.69 20.17 -6.74
CA LEU A 141 2.71 19.23 -5.61
C LEU A 141 4.10 19.08 -4.96
N LEU A 142 5.13 19.73 -5.51
CA LEU A 142 6.44 19.81 -4.86
C LEU A 142 6.48 20.86 -3.75
N ASP A 143 5.51 21.78 -3.70
CA ASP A 143 5.38 22.69 -2.56
C ASP A 143 5.23 21.88 -1.26
N PRO A 144 6.02 22.18 -0.21
CA PRO A 144 5.90 21.52 1.08
C PRO A 144 4.46 21.56 1.66
N ASN A 145 3.71 22.64 1.40
CA ASN A 145 2.33 22.79 1.84
C ASN A 145 1.34 21.89 1.08
N ALA A 146 1.72 21.38 -0.09
CA ALA A 146 0.92 20.47 -0.91
C ALA A 146 1.13 18.97 -0.56
N SER A 147 1.83 18.66 0.56
CA SER A 147 2.09 17.27 0.97
C SER A 147 0.82 16.46 1.16
N ALA A 148 -0.21 17.09 1.71
CA ALA A 148 -1.52 16.48 1.93
C ALA A 148 -2.21 16.10 0.61
N ASP A 149 -2.18 16.99 -0.38
CA ASP A 149 -2.77 16.74 -1.70
C ASP A 149 -2.00 15.65 -2.46
N LEU A 150 -0.67 15.67 -2.36
CA LEU A 150 0.16 14.62 -2.93
C LEU A 150 -0.15 13.27 -2.29
N PHE A 151 -0.24 13.21 -0.97
CA PHE A 151 -0.59 11.98 -0.24
C PHE A 151 -1.94 11.43 -0.68
N ALA A 152 -2.99 12.25 -0.76
CA ALA A 152 -4.32 11.83 -1.18
C ALA A 152 -4.31 11.22 -2.59
N LEU A 153 -3.58 11.81 -3.54
CA LEU A 153 -3.43 11.26 -4.88
C LEU A 153 -2.65 9.94 -4.89
N LEU A 154 -1.60 9.82 -4.08
CA LEU A 154 -0.82 8.59 -3.98
C LEU A 154 -1.60 7.48 -3.30
N PHE A 155 -2.37 7.79 -2.26
CA PHE A 155 -3.25 6.84 -1.56
C PHE A 155 -4.28 6.24 -2.52
N GLU A 156 -5.05 7.10 -3.22
CA GLU A 156 -6.03 6.65 -4.21
C GLU A 156 -5.36 5.84 -5.34
N ALA A 157 -4.24 6.32 -5.88
CA ALA A 157 -3.54 5.64 -6.95
C ALA A 157 -3.03 4.26 -6.53
N THR A 158 -2.45 4.15 -5.32
CA THR A 158 -1.87 2.89 -4.83
C THR A 158 -2.94 1.83 -4.61
N LEU A 159 -4.06 2.18 -4.00
CA LEU A 159 -5.04 1.20 -3.53
C LEU A 159 -6.16 0.91 -4.54
N TRP A 160 -6.52 1.86 -5.42
CA TRP A 160 -7.65 1.71 -6.37
C TRP A 160 -7.25 1.74 -7.84
N ARG A 161 -6.05 2.22 -8.21
CA ARG A 161 -5.68 2.36 -9.63
C ARG A 161 -4.54 1.45 -10.06
N VAL A 162 -3.59 1.17 -9.16
CA VAL A 162 -2.56 0.16 -9.41
C VAL A 162 -3.19 -1.21 -9.19
N SER A 163 -3.01 -2.15 -10.13
CA SER A 163 -3.35 -3.54 -9.84
C SER A 163 -2.43 -4.07 -8.73
N LEU A 164 -2.98 -4.37 -7.57
CA LEU A 164 -2.20 -4.84 -6.42
C LEU A 164 -1.58 -6.22 -6.68
N SER A 165 -2.19 -7.04 -7.54
CA SER A 165 -1.63 -8.32 -7.99
C SER A 165 -0.35 -8.16 -8.82
N TYR A 166 -0.07 -6.96 -9.32
CA TYR A 166 1.19 -6.65 -9.99
C TYR A 166 2.41 -6.81 -9.07
N PHE A 167 2.24 -6.68 -7.76
CA PHE A 167 3.33 -6.80 -6.78
C PHE A 167 3.68 -8.24 -6.41
N ASP A 168 2.91 -9.20 -6.87
CA ASP A 168 3.15 -10.63 -6.66
C ASP A 168 2.75 -11.44 -7.89
N ARG A 169 2.78 -12.76 -7.77
CA ARG A 169 2.41 -13.70 -8.84
C ARG A 169 1.38 -14.71 -8.35
N PHE A 170 0.60 -14.35 -7.31
CA PHE A 170 -0.43 -15.23 -6.80
C PHE A 170 -1.64 -15.29 -7.76
N PRO A 171 -2.32 -16.43 -7.86
CA PRO A 171 -3.58 -16.52 -8.57
C PRO A 171 -4.60 -15.54 -7.96
N VAL A 172 -5.68 -15.22 -8.69
CA VAL A 172 -6.72 -14.26 -8.24
C VAL A 172 -6.25 -12.80 -8.30
N GLU A 173 -6.40 -12.22 -9.48
CA GLU A 173 -5.89 -10.88 -9.77
C GLU A 173 -6.50 -9.77 -8.90
N HIS A 174 -7.78 -9.87 -8.57
CA HIS A 174 -8.52 -8.77 -7.93
C HIS A 174 -8.68 -8.91 -6.41
N TRP A 175 -8.28 -10.04 -5.84
CA TRP A 175 -8.36 -10.20 -4.39
C TRP A 175 -7.14 -9.57 -3.68
N PRO A 176 -7.31 -8.86 -2.56
CA PRO A 176 -8.56 -8.37 -1.96
C PRO A 176 -8.96 -6.99 -2.47
N GLN A 177 -8.43 -6.54 -3.61
CA GLN A 177 -8.55 -5.17 -4.14
C GLN A 177 -10.00 -4.77 -4.42
N ASP A 178 -10.83 -5.68 -4.91
CA ASP A 178 -12.26 -5.39 -5.15
C ASP A 178 -13.00 -4.99 -3.87
N HIS A 179 -12.43 -5.31 -2.70
CA HIS A 179 -12.98 -4.98 -1.39
C HIS A 179 -12.01 -4.14 -0.55
N ILE A 180 -11.09 -3.40 -1.17
CA ILE A 180 -10.00 -2.73 -0.44
C ILE A 180 -10.52 -1.72 0.60
N GLY A 181 -11.63 -1.04 0.34
CA GLY A 181 -12.23 -0.13 1.32
C GLY A 181 -12.75 -0.87 2.55
N LEU A 182 -13.35 -2.05 2.36
CA LEU A 182 -13.76 -2.93 3.44
C LEU A 182 -12.54 -3.41 4.26
N VAL A 183 -11.47 -3.78 3.57
CA VAL A 183 -10.22 -4.20 4.22
C VAL A 183 -9.65 -3.07 5.08
N LEU A 184 -9.62 -1.84 4.56
CA LEU A 184 -9.16 -0.66 5.30
C LEU A 184 -10.00 -0.41 6.55
N TRP A 185 -11.32 -0.51 6.45
CA TRP A 185 -12.20 -0.38 7.60
C TRP A 185 -11.93 -1.47 8.65
N CYS A 186 -11.81 -2.73 8.23
CA CYS A 186 -11.47 -3.82 9.14
C CYS A 186 -10.11 -3.62 9.83
N LEU A 187 -9.09 -3.15 9.08
CA LEU A 187 -7.78 -2.83 9.64
C LEU A 187 -7.86 -1.69 10.66
N SER A 188 -8.73 -0.68 10.45
CA SER A 188 -8.90 0.41 11.42
C SER A 188 -9.33 -0.09 12.80
N VAL A 189 -10.08 -1.19 12.84
CA VAL A 189 -10.58 -1.83 14.07
C VAL A 189 -9.61 -2.88 14.60
N ALA A 190 -9.10 -3.76 13.71
CA ALA A 190 -8.34 -4.96 14.10
C ALA A 190 -6.84 -4.73 14.30
N ALA A 191 -6.25 -3.70 13.66
CA ALA A 191 -4.80 -3.55 13.59
C ALA A 191 -4.21 -2.66 14.71
N ASN A 192 -4.86 -2.59 15.87
CA ASN A 192 -4.33 -1.85 17.03
C ASN A 192 -3.13 -2.54 17.68
N ASN A 193 -3.03 -3.85 17.55
CA ASN A 193 -1.96 -4.67 18.08
C ASN A 193 -1.18 -5.33 16.96
N TRP A 194 0.05 -5.74 17.27
CA TRP A 194 0.90 -6.49 16.33
C TRP A 194 0.30 -7.84 15.98
N ALA A 195 0.14 -8.10 14.70
CA ALA A 195 -0.31 -9.38 14.18
C ALA A 195 0.33 -9.70 12.83
N ASP A 196 0.32 -10.97 12.46
CA ASP A 196 0.82 -11.42 11.17
C ASP A 196 -0.20 -11.23 10.03
N ALA A 197 0.27 -11.43 8.82
CA ALA A 197 -0.54 -11.26 7.64
C ALA A 197 -1.64 -12.31 7.50
N ASP A 198 -1.45 -13.51 8.04
CA ASP A 198 -2.44 -14.59 8.02
C ASP A 198 -3.66 -14.21 8.87
N MET A 199 -3.43 -13.68 10.07
CA MET A 199 -4.49 -13.18 10.93
C MET A 199 -5.25 -12.03 10.24
N PHE A 200 -4.57 -11.06 9.63
CA PHE A 200 -5.25 -9.97 8.92
C PHE A 200 -5.99 -10.45 7.68
N ALA A 201 -5.48 -11.41 6.93
CA ALA A 201 -6.21 -12.02 5.83
C ALA A 201 -7.52 -12.64 6.31
N GLN A 202 -7.48 -13.34 7.44
CA GLN A 202 -8.63 -14.03 8.01
C GLN A 202 -9.71 -13.06 8.53
N VAL A 203 -9.32 -11.96 9.22
CA VAL A 203 -10.28 -11.08 9.90
C VAL A 203 -10.66 -9.84 9.08
N CYS A 204 -9.88 -9.45 8.08
CA CYS A 204 -10.09 -8.22 7.33
C CYS A 204 -10.57 -8.44 5.89
N THR A 205 -10.57 -9.67 5.39
CA THR A 205 -10.92 -9.93 3.99
C THR A 205 -12.11 -10.86 3.84
N VAL A 206 -12.71 -10.83 2.65
CA VAL A 206 -13.64 -11.88 2.21
C VAL A 206 -12.78 -13.01 1.66
N ARG A 207 -12.99 -14.23 2.17
CA ARG A 207 -12.24 -15.40 1.74
C ARG A 207 -12.48 -15.68 0.26
N ASP A 208 -11.43 -16.06 -0.43
CA ASP A 208 -11.48 -16.53 -1.80
C ASP A 208 -10.88 -17.95 -1.86
N GLU A 209 -11.72 -18.93 -2.15
CA GLU A 209 -11.35 -20.36 -2.16
C GLU A 209 -10.24 -20.67 -3.19
N ARG A 210 -10.08 -19.82 -4.20
CA ARG A 210 -9.00 -19.98 -5.19
C ARG A 210 -7.60 -19.74 -4.62
N LEU A 211 -7.51 -19.10 -3.45
CA LEU A 211 -6.25 -18.94 -2.70
C LEU A 211 -5.97 -20.12 -1.77
N ASP A 212 -7.01 -20.94 -1.48
CA ASP A 212 -6.90 -22.12 -0.64
C ASP A 212 -6.41 -23.31 -1.48
N HIS A 213 -5.13 -23.42 -1.69
CA HIS A 213 -4.58 -24.61 -2.31
C HIS A 213 -4.37 -25.71 -1.27
N THR A 214 -4.57 -26.97 -1.68
CA THR A 214 -4.43 -28.17 -0.85
C THR A 214 -3.06 -28.32 -0.16
N VAL A 215 -2.04 -27.60 -0.61
CA VAL A 215 -0.67 -27.65 -0.11
C VAL A 215 -0.28 -26.36 0.62
N ARG A 216 -0.89 -25.20 0.30
CA ARG A 216 -0.49 -23.92 0.87
C ARG A 216 -1.61 -22.88 0.76
N ASP A 217 -1.93 -22.23 1.86
CA ASP A 217 -2.75 -21.02 1.87
C ASP A 217 -1.89 -19.81 1.46
N PHE A 218 -2.30 -19.12 0.41
CA PHE A 218 -1.63 -17.92 -0.09
C PHE A 218 -2.27 -16.61 0.40
N SER A 219 -3.37 -16.68 1.15
CA SER A 219 -4.13 -15.51 1.59
C SER A 219 -3.26 -14.54 2.39
N GLY A 220 -2.50 -15.03 3.37
CA GLY A 220 -1.60 -14.21 4.17
C GLY A 220 -0.46 -13.60 3.35
N ALA A 221 0.14 -14.37 2.44
CA ALA A 221 1.20 -13.87 1.58
C ALA A 221 0.69 -12.78 0.62
N ALA A 222 -0.49 -12.96 0.04
CA ALA A 222 -1.15 -11.97 -0.80
C ALA A 222 -1.60 -10.75 0.01
N MET A 223 -2.15 -10.93 1.21
CA MET A 223 -2.47 -9.83 2.13
C MET A 223 -1.24 -8.98 2.44
N ARG A 224 -0.12 -9.63 2.74
CA ARG A 224 1.15 -8.95 2.98
C ARG A 224 1.60 -8.13 1.77
N SER A 225 1.66 -8.74 0.58
CA SER A 225 2.20 -8.09 -0.62
C SER A 225 1.28 -7.00 -1.18
N ARG A 226 -0.04 -7.22 -1.15
CA ARG A 226 -1.03 -6.37 -1.80
C ARG A 226 -1.60 -5.27 -0.90
N VAL A 227 -1.61 -5.47 0.42
CA VAL A 227 -2.25 -4.54 1.36
C VAL A 227 -1.26 -4.01 2.38
N LEU A 228 -0.66 -4.87 3.21
CA LEU A 228 0.10 -4.43 4.36
C LEU A 228 1.37 -3.67 3.96
N ARG A 229 2.13 -4.17 2.97
CA ARG A 229 3.31 -3.46 2.45
C ARG A 229 2.97 -2.13 1.77
N PRO A 230 2.00 -2.04 0.84
CA PRO A 230 1.53 -0.74 0.34
C PRO A 230 1.13 0.25 1.43
N LEU A 231 0.49 -0.22 2.50
CA LEU A 231 0.14 0.63 3.63
C LEU A 231 1.37 1.06 4.45
N THR A 232 2.45 0.25 4.52
CA THR A 232 3.72 0.71 5.14
C THR A 232 4.39 1.79 4.27
N TRP A 233 4.33 1.71 2.95
CA TRP A 233 4.85 2.75 2.07
C TRP A 233 4.09 4.07 2.22
N LEU A 234 2.80 3.99 2.52
CA LEU A 234 1.93 5.14 2.83
C LEU A 234 2.05 5.60 4.29
N GLY A 235 2.89 4.96 5.11
CA GLY A 235 3.06 5.30 6.53
C GLY A 235 1.86 4.96 7.42
N LEU A 236 0.87 4.23 6.89
CA LEU A 236 -0.37 3.89 7.60
C LEU A 236 -0.23 2.62 8.44
N MET A 237 0.70 1.77 8.08
CA MET A 237 1.08 0.59 8.87
C MET A 237 2.57 0.66 9.20
N GLU A 238 2.95 0.06 10.30
CA GLU A 238 4.34 -0.24 10.64
C GLU A 238 4.56 -1.74 10.67
N MET A 239 5.78 -2.16 10.38
CA MET A 239 6.19 -3.56 10.38
C MET A 239 7.32 -3.79 11.38
N ALA A 240 7.29 -4.93 12.03
CA ALA A 240 8.38 -5.46 12.82
C ALA A 240 8.64 -6.93 12.48
N ARG A 241 9.80 -7.43 12.87
CA ARG A 241 10.10 -8.86 12.89
C ARG A 241 9.74 -9.44 14.25
N ARG A 242 8.97 -10.53 14.27
CA ARG A 242 8.66 -11.21 15.55
C ARG A 242 9.97 -11.83 16.08
N ASP A 243 10.36 -11.42 17.26
CA ASP A 243 11.48 -12.08 17.94
C ASP A 243 11.00 -13.40 18.55
N ASP A 244 11.41 -14.51 17.94
CA ASP A 244 11.15 -15.86 18.42
C ASP A 244 12.38 -16.48 19.11
N GLY A 245 13.48 -15.72 19.22
CA GLY A 245 14.72 -16.12 19.88
C GLY A 245 15.51 -17.25 19.18
N VAL A 246 14.99 -17.84 18.09
CA VAL A 246 15.51 -19.06 17.49
C VAL A 246 16.02 -18.86 16.05
N GLN A 247 15.44 -17.92 15.30
CA GLN A 247 15.72 -17.77 13.87
C GLN A 247 16.57 -16.55 13.53
N ALA A 248 17.35 -16.65 12.45
CA ALA A 248 18.00 -15.49 11.86
C ALA A 248 16.96 -14.42 11.50
N ASP A 249 17.31 -13.15 11.61
CA ASP A 249 16.37 -12.02 11.48
C ASP A 249 15.55 -12.04 10.18
N TRP A 250 16.18 -12.39 9.07
CA TRP A 250 15.53 -12.48 7.76
C TRP A 250 14.51 -13.64 7.65
N MET A 251 14.60 -14.67 8.53
CA MET A 251 13.66 -15.80 8.59
C MET A 251 12.45 -15.53 9.49
N ARG A 252 12.53 -14.50 10.34
CA ARG A 252 11.47 -14.18 11.30
C ARG A 252 10.21 -13.70 10.61
N PRO A 253 9.02 -14.14 11.05
CA PRO A 253 7.76 -13.67 10.49
C PRO A 253 7.59 -12.15 10.68
N SER A 254 7.13 -11.49 9.64
CA SER A 254 6.75 -10.08 9.74
C SER A 254 5.42 -9.95 10.45
N VAL A 255 5.34 -9.00 11.38
CA VAL A 255 4.10 -8.59 12.03
C VAL A 255 3.84 -7.11 11.73
N PHE A 256 2.59 -6.73 11.72
CA PHE A 256 2.15 -5.41 11.31
C PHE A 256 1.20 -4.83 12.36
N ARG A 257 1.17 -3.48 12.43
CA ARG A 257 0.24 -2.72 13.26
C ARG A 257 -0.07 -1.40 12.57
N LYS A 258 -1.28 -0.85 12.73
CA LYS A 258 -1.58 0.49 12.23
C LYS A 258 -0.79 1.55 13.01
N THR A 259 -0.43 2.61 12.32
CA THR A 259 0.22 3.78 12.93
C THR A 259 -0.82 4.79 13.42
N ALA A 260 -0.41 5.74 14.25
CA ALA A 260 -1.25 6.88 14.63
C ALA A 260 -1.67 7.70 13.40
N LEU A 261 -0.84 7.73 12.34
CA LEU A 261 -1.17 8.41 11.09
C LEU A 261 -2.40 7.79 10.41
N PHE A 262 -2.59 6.47 10.49
CA PHE A 262 -3.79 5.83 9.94
C PHE A 262 -5.07 6.48 10.50
N ASP A 263 -5.18 6.55 11.83
CA ASP A 263 -6.36 7.09 12.50
C ASP A 263 -6.50 8.62 12.32
N ALA A 264 -5.39 9.32 12.10
CA ALA A 264 -5.39 10.76 11.86
C ALA A 264 -5.87 11.14 10.44
N VAL A 265 -5.61 10.28 9.43
CA VAL A 265 -5.85 10.65 8.03
C VAL A 265 -6.95 9.85 7.33
N VAL A 266 -7.28 8.65 7.82
CA VAL A 266 -8.34 7.80 7.24
C VAL A 266 -9.49 7.70 8.22
N SER A 267 -10.66 8.13 7.80
CA SER A 267 -11.88 8.01 8.60
C SER A 267 -13.00 7.34 7.81
N PHE A 268 -13.93 6.76 8.53
CA PHE A 268 -15.03 5.99 7.95
C PHE A 268 -16.37 6.52 8.48
N LYS A 269 -17.29 6.81 7.56
CA LYS A 269 -18.67 7.17 7.90
C LYS A 269 -19.54 5.92 7.72
N ILE A 270 -19.48 5.03 8.70
CA ILE A 270 -20.18 3.75 8.70
C ILE A 270 -20.94 3.63 10.03
N GLU A 271 -22.23 3.34 9.94
CA GLU A 271 -23.03 2.97 11.10
C GLU A 271 -22.91 1.47 11.35
N VAL A 272 -22.44 1.10 12.54
CA VAL A 272 -22.46 -0.30 12.98
C VAL A 272 -23.77 -0.52 13.72
N PRO A 273 -24.66 -1.39 13.23
CA PRO A 273 -25.91 -1.67 13.91
C PRO A 273 -25.64 -2.18 15.32
N VAL A 274 -26.13 -1.48 16.34
CA VAL A 274 -26.12 -1.98 17.72
C VAL A 274 -27.08 -3.14 17.77
N ARG A 275 -26.59 -4.37 17.75
CA ARG A 275 -27.40 -5.54 18.06
C ARG A 275 -27.75 -5.48 19.54
N THR A 276 -28.89 -4.89 19.88
CA THR A 276 -29.53 -5.12 21.17
C THR A 276 -29.89 -6.59 21.26
N GLY A 277 -28.97 -7.38 21.84
CA GLY A 277 -29.22 -8.79 22.11
C GLY A 277 -30.33 -8.91 23.11
N ALA A 278 -31.55 -9.26 22.67
CA ALA A 278 -32.49 -9.91 23.55
C ALA A 278 -31.88 -11.27 23.90
N VAL A 279 -31.33 -11.37 25.10
CA VAL A 279 -31.04 -12.66 25.73
C VAL A 279 -32.39 -13.29 25.99
N HIS A 280 -32.73 -14.32 25.24
CA HIS A 280 -33.82 -15.24 25.56
C HIS A 280 -33.21 -16.55 26.08
#